data_342c11151bb53a4c042860f9b4175c3d
#
_entry.id   342c11151bb53a4c042860f9b4175c3d
#
_cell.length_a   1.000
_cell.length_b   1.000
_cell.length_c   1.000
_cell.angle_alpha   90.00
_cell.angle_beta   90.00
_cell.angle_gamma   90.00
#
_symmetry.space_group_name_H-M   'P 1'
#
loop_
_entity.id
_entity.type
_entity.pdbx_description
1 polymer ?
#
loop_
_entity_poly.entity_id
_entity_poly.type
_entity_poly.pdbx_seq_one_letter_code
_entity_poly.pdbx_strand_id
1 'polypeptide(L)'
;MIANTFTALIPAILVGLIFIAVATIFSFTPYGSFTQLVYTVIVTPLNSLGGSVWSLVVLILVQMLLWFFGIHGSNVISGVITAVYLPMATANLEAYAAGKALPNILCNTFYDTFSGIGGAGGTLSLCIVILLFAKSKQNKTMGKLGIIPGLFTINEPVIFGYPLIMNPLMAIPFILTPIVQTLVAYFSMYIGLSLIHISEPTRLQLIS
;
A
#
# COMPACT_ATOMS: atom_id res chain seq x y z
N MET A 1 -13.70 14.56 38.58
CA MET A 1 -12.61 14.76 37.62
C MET A 1 -11.58 13.62 37.63
N ILE A 2 -10.95 13.33 38.76
CA ILE A 2 -9.91 12.27 38.90
C ILE A 2 -10.41 10.89 38.47
N ALA A 3 -11.60 10.46 38.88
CA ALA A 3 -12.16 9.17 38.50
C ALA A 3 -12.30 8.97 36.98
N ASN A 4 -12.72 10.02 36.24
CA ASN A 4 -12.85 9.94 34.79
C ASN A 4 -11.50 9.83 34.09
N THR A 5 -10.45 10.43 34.65
CA THR A 5 -9.09 10.33 34.13
C THR A 5 -8.56 8.90 34.27
N PHE A 6 -8.77 8.27 35.41
CA PHE A 6 -8.38 6.87 35.61
C PHE A 6 -9.15 5.93 34.71
N THR A 7 -10.46 6.12 34.55
CA THR A 7 -11.28 5.30 33.65
C THR A 7 -10.82 5.41 32.18
N ALA A 8 -10.36 6.59 31.75
CA ALA A 8 -9.82 6.79 30.40
C ALA A 8 -8.49 6.08 30.15
N LEU A 9 -7.72 5.74 31.19
CA LEU A 9 -6.45 4.98 31.08
C LEU A 9 -6.65 3.49 30.98
N ILE A 10 -7.79 2.94 31.42
CA ILE A 10 -8.03 1.49 31.44
C ILE A 10 -7.85 0.85 30.06
N PRO A 11 -8.42 1.39 28.94
CA PRO A 11 -8.22 0.81 27.63
C PRO A 11 -6.75 0.79 27.21
N ALA A 12 -6.00 1.84 27.50
CA ALA A 12 -4.57 1.91 27.17
C ALA A 12 -3.75 0.88 27.96
N ILE A 13 -4.06 0.70 29.24
CA ILE A 13 -3.41 -0.30 30.09
C ILE A 13 -3.73 -1.72 29.59
N LEU A 14 -5.00 -2.00 29.28
CA LEU A 14 -5.41 -3.31 28.76
C LEU A 14 -4.73 -3.63 27.44
N VAL A 15 -4.70 -2.67 26.49
CA VAL A 15 -4.00 -2.83 25.21
C VAL A 15 -2.50 -3.06 25.46
N GLY A 16 -1.87 -2.28 26.34
CA GLY A 16 -0.47 -2.47 26.71
C GLY A 16 -0.18 -3.85 27.27
N LEU A 17 -1.02 -4.36 28.17
CA LEU A 17 -0.89 -5.71 28.72
C LEU A 17 -1.04 -6.80 27.66
N ILE A 18 -1.97 -6.63 26.71
CA ILE A 18 -2.14 -7.56 25.59
C ILE A 18 -0.87 -7.58 24.73
N PHE A 19 -0.32 -6.41 24.37
CA PHE A 19 0.92 -6.35 23.59
C PHE A 19 2.11 -6.96 24.32
N ILE A 20 2.24 -6.73 25.64
CA ILE A 20 3.29 -7.37 26.45
C ILE A 20 3.11 -8.89 26.47
N ALA A 21 1.88 -9.38 26.66
CA ALA A 21 1.60 -10.81 26.64
C ALA A 21 1.96 -11.44 25.28
N VAL A 22 1.54 -10.80 24.18
CA VAL A 22 1.89 -11.25 22.82
C VAL A 22 3.41 -11.24 22.63
N ALA A 23 4.11 -10.16 22.98
CA ALA A 23 5.56 -10.07 22.87
C ALA A 23 6.26 -11.17 23.68
N THR A 24 5.78 -11.43 24.89
CA THR A 24 6.32 -12.51 25.76
C THR A 24 6.09 -13.88 25.13
N ILE A 25 4.91 -14.15 24.57
CA ILE A 25 4.65 -15.42 23.86
C ILE A 25 5.63 -15.58 22.69
N PHE A 26 5.82 -14.53 21.89
CA PHE A 26 6.74 -14.60 20.76
C PHE A 26 8.20 -14.77 21.16
N SER A 27 8.62 -14.26 22.34
CA SER A 27 9.99 -14.45 22.83
C SER A 27 10.35 -15.92 23.11
N PHE A 28 9.35 -16.77 23.35
CA PHE A 28 9.53 -18.23 23.50
C PHE A 28 9.46 -19.00 22.19
N THR A 29 9.16 -18.35 21.07
CA THR A 29 9.16 -18.98 19.75
C THR A 29 10.55 -18.91 19.09
N PRO A 30 10.84 -19.75 18.09
CA PRO A 30 12.09 -19.66 17.30
C PRO A 30 12.32 -18.30 16.64
N TYR A 31 11.26 -17.50 16.48
CA TYR A 31 11.30 -16.19 15.84
C TYR A 31 11.68 -15.06 16.80
N GLY A 32 11.53 -15.25 18.12
CA GLY A 32 11.87 -14.24 19.14
C GLY A 32 10.95 -13.01 19.18
N SER A 33 10.30 -12.66 18.07
CA SER A 33 9.33 -11.57 18.00
C SER A 33 8.32 -11.77 16.87
N PHE A 34 7.16 -11.11 16.97
CA PHE A 34 6.17 -11.08 15.89
C PHE A 34 6.75 -10.46 14.59
N THR A 35 7.52 -9.40 14.72
CA THR A 35 8.19 -8.74 13.59
C THR A 35 9.14 -9.70 12.87
N GLN A 36 9.91 -10.48 13.61
CA GLN A 36 10.84 -11.47 13.03
C GLN A 36 10.09 -12.63 12.37
N LEU A 37 8.94 -13.07 12.93
CA LEU A 37 8.07 -14.04 12.27
C LEU A 37 7.62 -13.51 10.90
N VAL A 38 7.06 -12.28 10.86
CA VAL A 38 6.61 -11.65 9.61
C VAL A 38 7.77 -11.53 8.62
N TYR A 39 8.94 -11.09 9.08
CA TYR A 39 10.13 -10.99 8.25
C TYR A 39 10.52 -12.33 7.65
N THR A 40 10.60 -13.37 8.46
CA THR A 40 11.03 -14.71 8.02
C THR A 40 10.02 -15.37 7.09
N VAL A 41 8.72 -15.26 7.40
CA VAL A 41 7.67 -15.95 6.65
C VAL A 41 7.29 -15.21 5.36
N ILE A 42 7.36 -13.89 5.36
CA ILE A 42 6.90 -13.07 4.22
C ILE A 42 8.09 -12.46 3.47
N VAL A 43 8.97 -11.72 4.16
CA VAL A 43 10.03 -10.94 3.50
C VAL A 43 11.10 -11.83 2.90
N THR A 44 11.53 -12.87 3.62
CA THR A 44 12.60 -13.76 3.13
C THR A 44 12.24 -14.50 1.84
N PRO A 45 11.05 -15.13 1.70
CA PRO A 45 10.63 -15.72 0.42
C PRO A 45 10.51 -14.69 -0.70
N LEU A 46 9.99 -13.48 -0.40
CA LEU A 46 9.85 -12.43 -1.41
C LEU A 46 11.21 -11.89 -1.88
N ASN A 47 12.18 -11.77 -0.98
CA ASN A 47 13.56 -11.42 -1.35
C ASN A 47 14.19 -12.50 -2.25
N SER A 48 13.89 -13.78 -2.02
CA SER A 48 14.39 -14.86 -2.85
C SER A 48 13.80 -14.83 -4.27
N LEU A 49 12.63 -14.25 -4.47
CA LEU A 49 12.04 -13.99 -5.79
C LEU A 49 12.71 -12.83 -6.54
N GLY A 50 13.80 -12.26 -6.00
CA GLY A 50 14.65 -11.29 -6.66
C GLY A 50 13.98 -9.96 -7.03
N GLY A 51 12.99 -9.51 -6.26
CA GLY A 51 12.26 -8.28 -6.57
C GLY A 51 11.48 -8.34 -7.88
N SER A 52 10.99 -9.51 -8.25
CA SER A 52 10.22 -9.69 -9.48
C SER A 52 8.88 -8.95 -9.40
N VAL A 53 8.29 -8.61 -10.56
CA VAL A 53 6.96 -8.01 -10.61
C VAL A 53 5.90 -8.90 -9.95
N TRP A 54 6.08 -10.21 -9.96
CA TRP A 54 5.17 -11.17 -9.35
C TRP A 54 5.18 -11.12 -7.82
N SER A 55 6.34 -10.86 -7.18
CA SER A 55 6.39 -10.62 -5.74
C SER A 55 5.64 -9.37 -5.35
N LEU A 56 5.72 -8.30 -6.15
CA LEU A 56 4.95 -7.08 -5.94
C LEU A 56 3.44 -7.33 -6.13
N VAL A 57 3.06 -8.09 -7.14
CA VAL A 57 1.65 -8.49 -7.39
C VAL A 57 1.08 -9.24 -6.18
N VAL A 58 1.82 -10.18 -5.60
CA VAL A 58 1.39 -10.91 -4.39
C VAL A 58 1.21 -9.96 -3.22
N LEU A 59 2.14 -9.02 -2.99
CA LEU A 59 2.02 -8.03 -1.92
C LEU A 59 0.79 -7.13 -2.11
N ILE A 60 0.56 -6.66 -3.34
CA ILE A 60 -0.63 -5.85 -3.65
C ILE A 60 -1.92 -6.67 -3.46
N LEU A 61 -1.92 -7.94 -3.85
CA LEU A 61 -3.07 -8.81 -3.61
C LEU A 61 -3.38 -8.93 -2.11
N VAL A 62 -2.36 -9.20 -1.28
CA VAL A 62 -2.52 -9.25 0.19
C VAL A 62 -3.02 -7.91 0.73
N GLN A 63 -2.44 -6.80 0.28
CA GLN A 63 -2.89 -5.45 0.63
C GLN A 63 -4.37 -5.24 0.34
N MET A 64 -4.81 -5.59 -0.86
CA MET A 64 -6.18 -5.38 -1.29
C MET A 64 -7.17 -6.31 -0.60
N LEU A 65 -6.76 -7.54 -0.28
CA LEU A 65 -7.55 -8.44 0.56
C LEU A 65 -7.73 -7.86 1.97
N LEU A 66 -6.68 -7.32 2.59
CA LEU A 66 -6.80 -6.64 3.89
C LEU A 66 -7.78 -5.46 3.82
N TRP A 67 -7.66 -4.60 2.81
CA TRP A 67 -8.61 -3.51 2.58
C TRP A 67 -10.03 -4.00 2.38
N PHE A 68 -10.23 -5.10 1.66
CA PHE A 68 -11.56 -5.70 1.46
C PHE A 68 -12.20 -6.14 2.78
N PHE A 69 -11.40 -6.59 3.75
CA PHE A 69 -11.87 -6.91 5.10
C PHE A 69 -11.90 -5.71 6.07
N GLY A 70 -11.67 -4.49 5.58
CA GLY A 70 -11.71 -3.27 6.39
C GLY A 70 -10.44 -2.98 7.18
N ILE A 71 -9.37 -3.71 6.93
CA ILE A 71 -8.05 -3.47 7.53
C ILE A 71 -7.25 -2.57 6.59
N HIS A 72 -6.56 -1.55 7.12
CA HIS A 72 -5.74 -0.63 6.31
C HIS A 72 -4.52 -1.34 5.72
N GLY A 73 -4.72 -2.03 4.59
CA GLY A 73 -3.74 -2.93 3.99
C GLY A 73 -2.40 -2.26 3.69
N SER A 74 -2.41 -1.01 3.20
CA SER A 74 -1.18 -0.29 2.88
C SER A 74 -0.29 -0.12 4.10
N ASN A 75 -0.86 0.21 5.27
CA ASN A 75 -0.08 0.34 6.51
C ASN A 75 0.48 -1.00 6.98
N VAL A 76 -0.29 -2.08 6.80
CA VAL A 76 0.17 -3.43 7.22
C VAL A 76 1.37 -3.89 6.38
N ILE A 77 1.33 -3.68 5.06
CA ILE A 77 2.40 -4.17 4.19
C ILE A 77 3.56 -3.18 4.00
N SER A 78 3.43 -1.93 4.45
CA SER A 78 4.45 -0.88 4.24
C SER A 78 5.85 -1.28 4.70
N GLY A 79 5.94 -1.94 5.85
CA GLY A 79 7.21 -2.45 6.37
C GLY A 79 7.85 -3.51 5.47
N VAL A 80 7.03 -4.38 4.87
CA VAL A 80 7.50 -5.41 3.92
C VAL A 80 7.95 -4.76 2.61
N ILE A 81 7.16 -3.83 2.07
CA ILE A 81 7.52 -3.06 0.87
C ILE A 81 8.85 -2.35 1.07
N THR A 82 9.02 -1.66 2.19
CA THR A 82 10.27 -0.96 2.50
C THR A 82 11.45 -1.94 2.59
N ALA A 83 11.29 -3.04 3.31
CA ALA A 83 12.38 -4.02 3.49
C ALA A 83 12.82 -4.67 2.17
N VAL A 84 11.87 -4.93 1.25
CA VAL A 84 12.18 -5.59 -0.05
C VAL A 84 12.66 -4.59 -1.10
N TYR A 85 12.02 -3.42 -1.22
CA TYR A 85 12.18 -2.54 -2.38
C TYR A 85 13.04 -1.29 -2.12
N LEU A 86 13.29 -0.88 -0.87
CA LEU A 86 14.18 0.24 -0.57
C LEU A 86 15.65 -0.04 -0.98
N PRO A 87 16.21 -1.24 -0.79
CA PRO A 87 17.57 -1.52 -1.28
C PRO A 87 17.71 -1.34 -2.80
N MET A 88 16.65 -1.60 -3.57
CA MET A 88 16.64 -1.39 -5.02
C MET A 88 16.64 0.09 -5.39
N ALA A 89 15.92 0.93 -4.64
CA ALA A 89 15.97 2.38 -4.81
C ALA A 89 17.36 2.94 -4.47
N THR A 90 17.99 2.45 -3.42
CA THR A 90 19.35 2.83 -3.05
C THR A 90 20.36 2.46 -4.15
N ALA A 91 20.27 1.25 -4.69
CA ALA A 91 21.11 0.81 -5.81
C ALA A 91 20.90 1.67 -7.07
N ASN A 92 19.64 2.09 -7.34
CA ASN A 92 19.35 3.03 -8.43
C ASN A 92 19.98 4.40 -8.20
N LEU A 93 19.92 4.91 -6.98
CA LEU A 93 20.53 6.20 -6.62
C LEU A 93 22.05 6.18 -6.77
N GLU A 94 22.71 5.10 -6.32
CA GLU A 94 24.15 4.90 -6.48
C GLU A 94 24.55 4.80 -7.96
N ALA A 95 23.80 4.04 -8.77
CA ALA A 95 24.02 3.93 -10.20
C ALA A 95 23.88 5.29 -10.90
N TYR A 96 22.86 6.06 -10.54
CA TYR A 96 22.63 7.40 -11.07
C TYR A 96 23.79 8.36 -10.71
N ALA A 97 24.23 8.38 -9.45
CA ALA A 97 25.35 9.17 -9.00
C ALA A 97 26.67 8.80 -9.73
N ALA A 98 26.80 7.55 -10.15
CA ALA A 98 27.92 7.05 -10.94
C ALA A 98 27.77 7.27 -12.47
N GLY A 99 26.67 7.92 -12.91
CA GLY A 99 26.39 8.14 -14.35
C GLY A 99 26.06 6.84 -15.11
N LYS A 100 25.59 5.79 -14.41
CA LYS A 100 25.25 4.49 -14.98
C LYS A 100 23.72 4.36 -15.17
N ALA A 101 23.31 3.44 -16.04
CA ALA A 101 21.90 3.09 -16.19
C ALA A 101 21.33 2.50 -14.88
N LEU A 102 20.08 2.81 -14.59
CA LEU A 102 19.38 2.33 -13.39
C LEU A 102 19.14 0.83 -13.49
N PRO A 103 19.59 0.02 -12.52
CA PRO A 103 19.48 -1.44 -12.59
C PRO A 103 18.08 -1.97 -12.30
N ASN A 104 17.24 -1.22 -11.58
CA ASN A 104 15.96 -1.73 -11.10
C ASN A 104 14.78 -0.86 -11.55
N ILE A 105 13.77 -1.46 -12.18
CA ILE A 105 12.48 -0.81 -12.43
C ILE A 105 11.67 -0.79 -11.14
N LEU A 106 11.65 -1.92 -10.43
CA LEU A 106 10.91 -2.08 -9.19
C LEU A 106 11.71 -1.52 -8.02
N CYS A 107 11.13 -0.56 -7.33
CA CYS A 107 11.64 0.03 -6.10
C CYS A 107 10.45 0.54 -5.27
N ASN A 108 10.68 0.98 -4.04
CA ASN A 108 9.61 1.52 -3.21
C ASN A 108 8.92 2.73 -3.88
N THR A 109 9.67 3.61 -4.55
CA THR A 109 9.10 4.75 -5.28
C THR A 109 8.18 4.31 -6.43
N PHE A 110 8.53 3.22 -7.13
CA PHE A 110 7.64 2.63 -8.14
C PHE A 110 6.32 2.19 -7.51
N TYR A 111 6.38 1.48 -6.38
CA TYR A 111 5.18 1.05 -5.66
C TYR A 111 4.34 2.25 -5.21
N ASP A 112 4.93 3.24 -4.56
CA ASP A 112 4.23 4.42 -4.04
C ASP A 112 3.56 5.22 -5.16
N THR A 113 4.22 5.30 -6.32
CA THR A 113 3.71 6.08 -7.46
C THR A 113 2.62 5.33 -8.22
N PHE A 114 2.84 4.06 -8.58
CA PHE A 114 2.00 3.37 -9.56
C PHE A 114 0.98 2.41 -8.96
N SER A 115 1.26 1.80 -7.81
CA SER A 115 0.32 0.86 -7.20
C SER A 115 -0.83 1.55 -6.47
N GLY A 116 -0.65 2.84 -6.12
CA GLY A 116 -1.60 3.64 -5.37
C GLY A 116 -2.31 4.73 -6.19
N ILE A 117 -2.17 4.77 -7.52
CA ILE A 117 -2.79 5.82 -8.34
C ILE A 117 -4.31 5.84 -8.12
N GLY A 118 -4.81 7.00 -7.67
CA GLY A 118 -6.22 7.17 -7.37
C GLY A 118 -6.70 6.48 -6.10
N GLY A 119 -5.76 6.10 -5.20
CA GLY A 119 -6.05 5.45 -3.92
C GLY A 119 -6.24 3.94 -4.02
N ALA A 120 -6.33 3.27 -2.87
CA ALA A 120 -6.53 1.82 -2.81
C ALA A 120 -7.77 1.40 -3.61
N GLY A 121 -7.63 0.34 -4.43
CA GLY A 121 -8.69 -0.15 -5.30
C GLY A 121 -9.02 0.73 -6.50
N GLY A 122 -8.22 1.78 -6.80
CA GLY A 122 -8.52 2.71 -7.88
C GLY A 122 -9.80 3.53 -7.63
N THR A 123 -10.06 3.90 -6.39
CA THR A 123 -11.32 4.55 -5.97
C THR A 123 -11.58 5.88 -6.65
N LEU A 124 -10.55 6.60 -7.08
CA LEU A 124 -10.73 7.81 -7.91
C LEU A 124 -11.41 7.47 -9.25
N SER A 125 -10.98 6.41 -9.92
CA SER A 125 -11.61 5.94 -11.15
C SER A 125 -13.06 5.52 -10.91
N LEU A 126 -13.32 4.86 -9.79
CA LEU A 126 -14.68 4.53 -9.37
C LEU A 126 -15.53 5.79 -9.18
N CYS A 127 -15.01 6.84 -8.54
CA CYS A 127 -15.73 8.11 -8.38
C CYS A 127 -16.09 8.72 -9.74
N ILE A 128 -15.16 8.71 -10.70
CA ILE A 128 -15.41 9.22 -12.07
C ILE A 128 -16.52 8.41 -12.75
N VAL A 129 -16.45 7.07 -12.69
CA VAL A 129 -17.47 6.19 -13.26
C VAL A 129 -18.84 6.43 -12.61
N ILE A 130 -18.89 6.56 -11.29
CA ILE A 130 -20.13 6.86 -10.56
C ILE A 130 -20.72 8.19 -11.02
N LEU A 131 -19.92 9.23 -11.18
CA LEU A 131 -20.40 10.55 -11.61
C LEU A 131 -20.95 10.53 -13.04
N LEU A 132 -20.34 9.78 -13.91
CA LEU A 132 -20.75 9.71 -15.33
C LEU A 132 -21.97 8.81 -15.52
N PHE A 133 -22.02 7.66 -14.86
CA PHE A 133 -22.98 6.61 -15.20
C PHE A 133 -24.01 6.28 -14.11
N ALA A 134 -23.79 6.66 -12.84
CA ALA A 134 -24.75 6.33 -11.79
C ALA A 134 -26.07 7.09 -11.98
N LYS A 135 -27.18 6.41 -11.78
CA LYS A 135 -28.53 7.00 -11.80
C LYS A 135 -28.98 7.48 -10.40
N SER A 136 -28.47 6.86 -9.34
CA SER A 136 -28.81 7.20 -7.96
C SER A 136 -28.19 8.53 -7.54
N LYS A 137 -29.02 9.42 -6.95
CA LYS A 137 -28.53 10.68 -6.37
C LYS A 137 -27.51 10.44 -5.23
N GLN A 138 -27.74 9.41 -4.41
CA GLN A 138 -26.84 9.04 -3.32
C GLN A 138 -25.46 8.67 -3.85
N ASN A 139 -25.40 7.80 -4.86
CA ASN A 139 -24.12 7.41 -5.46
C ASN A 139 -23.39 8.62 -6.07
N LYS A 140 -24.11 9.49 -6.79
CA LYS A 140 -23.50 10.72 -7.34
C LYS A 140 -22.94 11.63 -6.24
N THR A 141 -23.63 11.73 -5.11
CA THR A 141 -23.12 12.52 -3.96
C THR A 141 -21.83 11.93 -3.42
N MET A 142 -21.76 10.60 -3.27
CA MET A 142 -20.54 9.92 -2.83
C MET A 142 -19.39 10.10 -3.84
N GLY A 143 -19.67 9.99 -5.13
CA GLY A 143 -18.68 10.26 -6.18
C GLY A 143 -18.11 11.68 -6.10
N LYS A 144 -18.97 12.69 -5.87
CA LYS A 144 -18.53 14.08 -5.69
C LYS A 144 -17.66 14.28 -4.45
N LEU A 145 -18.05 13.67 -3.33
CA LEU A 145 -17.29 13.75 -2.08
C LEU A 145 -15.92 13.06 -2.17
N GLY A 146 -15.83 11.99 -2.97
CA GLY A 146 -14.61 11.21 -3.10
C GLY A 146 -13.60 11.75 -4.13
N ILE A 147 -14.01 12.57 -5.09
CA ILE A 147 -13.10 13.03 -6.17
C ILE A 147 -11.94 13.86 -5.65
N ILE A 148 -12.20 14.88 -4.83
CA ILE A 148 -11.16 15.78 -4.34
C ILE A 148 -10.17 15.04 -3.44
N PRO A 149 -10.59 14.30 -2.40
CA PRO A 149 -9.66 13.46 -1.62
C PRO A 149 -8.93 12.44 -2.51
N GLY A 150 -9.63 11.81 -3.46
CA GLY A 150 -9.07 10.81 -4.35
C GLY A 150 -7.92 11.31 -5.24
N LEU A 151 -7.92 12.60 -5.61
CA LEU A 151 -6.79 13.24 -6.32
C LEU A 151 -5.50 13.25 -5.46
N PHE A 152 -5.66 13.28 -4.14
CA PHE A 152 -4.56 13.22 -3.17
C PHE A 152 -4.35 11.80 -2.63
N THR A 153 -4.89 10.79 -3.30
CA THR A 153 -4.83 9.38 -2.89
C THR A 153 -5.54 9.05 -1.57
N ILE A 154 -6.33 9.98 -1.01
CA ILE A 154 -7.13 9.78 0.19
C ILE A 154 -8.45 9.12 -0.22
N ASN A 155 -8.58 7.85 0.09
CA ASN A 155 -9.66 6.99 -0.40
C ASN A 155 -10.62 6.48 0.67
N GLU A 156 -10.34 6.72 1.95
CA GLU A 156 -11.16 6.30 3.08
C GLU A 156 -12.61 6.79 2.99
N PRO A 157 -12.91 8.04 2.57
CA PRO A 157 -14.30 8.47 2.43
C PRO A 157 -15.09 7.62 1.43
N VAL A 158 -14.42 7.10 0.40
CA VAL A 158 -15.05 6.25 -0.61
C VAL A 158 -15.14 4.80 -0.12
N ILE A 159 -14.07 4.26 0.46
CA ILE A 159 -14.03 2.88 0.94
C ILE A 159 -15.08 2.64 2.02
N PHE A 160 -15.22 3.56 2.98
CA PHE A 160 -16.16 3.42 4.09
C PHE A 160 -17.53 4.05 3.80
N GLY A 161 -17.62 5.08 2.96
CA GLY A 161 -18.87 5.75 2.63
C GLY A 161 -19.64 5.11 1.47
N TYR A 162 -18.97 4.47 0.54
CA TYR A 162 -19.56 3.62 -0.47
C TYR A 162 -19.36 2.16 -0.05
N PRO A 163 -20.33 1.26 -0.18
CA PRO A 163 -20.24 -0.11 0.36
C PRO A 163 -19.24 -0.96 -0.45
N LEU A 164 -17.93 -0.70 -0.28
CA LEU A 164 -16.85 -1.45 -0.92
C LEU A 164 -16.40 -2.62 -0.04
N ILE A 165 -16.28 -2.39 1.27
CA ILE A 165 -15.85 -3.40 2.24
C ILE A 165 -16.83 -4.58 2.25
N MET A 166 -16.29 -5.79 2.14
CA MET A 166 -17.02 -7.06 2.13
C MET A 166 -18.14 -7.14 1.09
N ASN A 167 -18.09 -6.29 0.06
CA ASN A 167 -19.06 -6.30 -1.03
C ASN A 167 -18.58 -7.24 -2.15
N PRO A 168 -19.18 -8.41 -2.34
CA PRO A 168 -18.69 -9.39 -3.30
C PRO A 168 -18.78 -8.91 -4.76
N LEU A 169 -19.72 -8.00 -5.09
CA LEU A 169 -19.84 -7.43 -6.44
C LEU A 169 -18.68 -6.48 -6.76
N MET A 170 -18.18 -5.78 -5.75
CA MET A 170 -17.09 -4.83 -5.90
C MET A 170 -15.71 -5.44 -5.61
N ALA A 171 -15.66 -6.66 -5.06
CA ALA A 171 -14.42 -7.34 -4.70
C ALA A 171 -13.46 -7.47 -5.87
N ILE A 172 -13.95 -7.97 -7.01
CA ILE A 172 -13.12 -8.22 -8.20
C ILE A 172 -12.49 -6.90 -8.72
N PRO A 173 -13.25 -5.87 -9.09
CA PRO A 173 -12.64 -4.62 -9.58
C PRO A 173 -11.78 -3.94 -8.50
N PHE A 174 -12.18 -3.97 -7.24
CA PHE A 174 -11.44 -3.34 -6.15
C PHE A 174 -10.06 -4.00 -5.92
N ILE A 175 -9.98 -5.32 -6.00
CA ILE A 175 -8.72 -6.06 -5.80
C ILE A 175 -7.86 -6.03 -7.06
N LEU A 176 -8.44 -6.20 -8.24
CA LEU A 176 -7.67 -6.33 -9.47
C LEU A 176 -7.16 -5.00 -10.03
N THR A 177 -7.84 -3.89 -9.80
CA THR A 177 -7.44 -2.59 -10.38
C THR A 177 -6.00 -2.20 -10.04
N PRO A 178 -5.53 -2.21 -8.79
CA PRO A 178 -4.14 -1.88 -8.48
C PRO A 178 -3.13 -2.87 -9.07
N ILE A 179 -3.50 -4.14 -9.17
CA ILE A 179 -2.65 -5.16 -9.81
C ILE A 179 -2.47 -4.84 -11.29
N VAL A 180 -3.56 -4.57 -11.99
CA VAL A 180 -3.51 -4.21 -13.43
C VAL A 180 -2.73 -2.91 -13.64
N GLN A 181 -2.98 -1.87 -12.81
CA GLN A 181 -2.23 -0.62 -12.86
C GLN A 181 -0.73 -0.85 -12.73
N THR A 182 -0.31 -1.64 -11.74
CA THR A 182 1.09 -1.98 -11.48
C THR A 182 1.72 -2.73 -12.66
N LEU A 183 1.01 -3.72 -13.21
CA LEU A 183 1.50 -4.49 -14.36
C LEU A 183 1.63 -3.61 -15.61
N VAL A 184 0.63 -2.75 -15.90
CA VAL A 184 0.69 -1.82 -17.03
C VAL A 184 1.87 -0.86 -16.88
N ALA A 185 2.06 -0.28 -15.69
CA ALA A 185 3.19 0.60 -15.41
C ALA A 185 4.54 -0.13 -15.58
N TYR A 186 4.66 -1.33 -15.01
CA TYR A 186 5.88 -2.12 -15.11
C TYR A 186 6.23 -2.45 -16.57
N PHE A 187 5.27 -2.98 -17.34
CA PHE A 187 5.52 -3.32 -18.73
C PHE A 187 5.79 -2.08 -19.59
N SER A 188 5.13 -0.96 -19.31
CA SER A 188 5.40 0.31 -20.01
C SER A 188 6.84 0.80 -19.80
N MET A 189 7.38 0.63 -18.60
CA MET A 189 8.79 0.94 -18.31
C MET A 189 9.74 -0.10 -18.92
N TYR A 190 9.37 -1.38 -18.84
CA TYR A 190 10.18 -2.47 -19.37
C TYR A 190 10.40 -2.36 -20.89
N ILE A 191 9.40 -1.92 -21.64
CA ILE A 191 9.51 -1.71 -23.09
C ILE A 191 9.99 -0.30 -23.47
N GLY A 192 10.36 0.54 -22.48
CA GLY A 192 10.93 1.87 -22.71
C GLY A 192 9.92 2.95 -23.09
N LEU A 193 8.60 2.71 -22.95
CA LEU A 193 7.57 3.74 -23.18
C LEU A 193 7.57 4.83 -22.10
N SER A 194 8.03 4.54 -20.91
CA SER A 194 8.09 5.49 -19.79
C SER A 194 9.50 5.56 -19.24
N LEU A 195 10.02 6.79 -19.12
CA LEU A 195 11.34 7.08 -18.55
C LEU A 195 11.22 7.73 -17.16
N ILE A 196 10.06 7.67 -16.51
CA ILE A 196 9.79 8.34 -15.23
C ILE A 196 10.82 7.92 -14.17
N HIS A 197 11.19 6.64 -14.12
CA HIS A 197 12.19 6.14 -13.18
C HIS A 197 13.60 6.73 -13.38
N ILE A 198 13.90 7.30 -14.55
CA ILE A 198 15.17 7.98 -14.85
C ILE A 198 15.17 9.40 -14.28
N SER A 199 14.00 10.04 -14.18
CA SER A 199 13.86 11.43 -13.73
C SER A 199 13.64 11.59 -12.22
N GLU A 200 13.27 10.53 -11.50
CA GLU A 200 12.99 10.58 -10.07
C GLU A 200 14.19 10.97 -9.19
N PRO A 201 15.41 10.47 -9.42
CA PRO A 201 16.57 10.91 -8.66
C PRO A 201 16.81 12.42 -8.78
N THR A 202 16.48 13.00 -9.94
CA THR A 202 16.65 14.44 -10.19
C THR A 202 15.66 15.28 -9.38
N ARG A 203 14.44 14.78 -9.14
CA ARG A 203 13.45 15.48 -8.32
C ARG A 203 13.81 15.47 -6.84
N LEU A 204 14.35 14.38 -6.32
CA LEU A 204 14.79 14.29 -4.92
C LEU A 204 15.97 15.22 -4.63
N GLN A 205 16.85 15.48 -5.61
CA GLN A 205 17.96 16.43 -5.48
C GLN A 205 17.52 17.90 -5.54
N LEU A 206 16.34 18.19 -6.13
CA LEU A 206 15.82 19.55 -6.21
C LEU A 206 15.02 19.96 -4.96
N ILE A 207 14.74 19.04 -4.05
CA ILE A 207 13.99 19.25 -2.81
C ILE A 207 14.92 19.28 -1.57
N SER A 208 16.16 18.84 -1.70
CA SER A 208 17.21 18.93 -0.69
C SER A 208 18.06 20.20 -0.88
#